data_409a1a8d0f8fa9407df6c0a3e7c72b79
#
_entry.id   409a1a8d0f8fa9407df6c0a3e7c72b79
#
_cell.length_a   1.000
_cell.length_b   1.000
_cell.length_c   1.000
_cell.angle_alpha   90.00
_cell.angle_beta   90.00
_cell.angle_gamma   90.00
#
_symmetry.space_group_name_H-M   'P 1'
#
loop_
_entity.id
_entity.type
_entity.pdbx_description
1 polymer ?
#
loop_
_entity_poly.entity_id
_entity_poly.type
_entity_poly.pdbx_seq_one_letter_code
_entity_poly.pdbx_strand_id
1 'polypeptide(L)'
;MKEFGANAIRCSHNPPSPEFLQMCDTLGFVVIDEAFDKWNSGYYAEFYHTSWRQDIKDMIIRDRNHPSIVLWSIGNEVQEAFDNSVGPQRAKIMQDFVHELEPTRPVCLAGQQGFTDEFGSVTDVMGYNYLENRLIADHKRFPERVMLVTEAFPFYSGMRQNDVRDYVDYAPWNFVKDNDFIAGSFLWAGVDYIGE
;
A
#
# COMPACT_ATOMS: atom_id res chain seq x y z
N MET A 1 -15.69 11.95 0.69
CA MET A 1 -15.30 10.55 0.35
C MET A 1 -16.45 9.56 0.58
N LYS A 2 -17.12 9.51 1.71
CA LYS A 2 -18.29 8.61 1.91
C LYS A 2 -19.40 8.81 0.87
N GLU A 3 -19.70 10.04 0.46
CA GLU A 3 -20.69 10.34 -0.57
C GLU A 3 -20.33 9.79 -1.94
N PHE A 4 -19.04 9.57 -2.21
CA PHE A 4 -18.54 8.89 -3.42
C PHE A 4 -18.54 7.36 -3.30
N GLY A 5 -18.97 6.81 -2.16
CA GLY A 5 -18.99 5.38 -1.90
C GLY A 5 -17.67 4.81 -1.40
N ALA A 6 -16.65 5.63 -1.14
CA ALA A 6 -15.39 5.16 -0.56
C ALA A 6 -15.62 4.68 0.88
N ASN A 7 -15.05 3.51 1.22
CA ASN A 7 -15.12 2.90 2.54
C ASN A 7 -13.73 2.66 3.17
N ALA A 8 -12.67 2.93 2.42
CA ALA A 8 -11.29 2.72 2.84
C ALA A 8 -10.41 3.92 2.47
N ILE A 9 -9.35 4.14 3.25
CA ILE A 9 -8.34 5.19 3.01
C ILE A 9 -6.97 4.59 3.24
N ARG A 10 -6.05 4.83 2.32
CA ARG A 10 -4.62 4.62 2.52
C ARG A 10 -3.95 5.95 2.82
N CYS A 11 -3.24 6.02 3.94
CA CYS A 11 -2.54 7.22 4.38
C CYS A 11 -1.16 7.31 3.70
N SER A 12 -1.15 7.70 2.46
CA SER A 12 0.08 7.79 1.66
C SER A 12 0.77 9.15 1.82
N HIS A 13 2.06 9.22 2.05
CA HIS A 13 2.98 8.11 2.34
C HIS A 13 3.65 8.37 3.69
N ASN A 14 2.86 8.58 4.70
CA ASN A 14 3.28 8.84 6.09
C ASN A 14 2.10 8.70 7.05
N PRO A 15 2.35 8.50 8.35
CA PRO A 15 1.28 8.40 9.34
C PRO A 15 0.42 9.67 9.38
N PRO A 16 -0.91 9.53 9.42
CA PRO A 16 -1.81 10.68 9.49
C PRO A 16 -1.83 11.30 10.89
N SER A 17 -2.54 12.40 11.06
CA SER A 17 -2.77 12.95 12.41
C SER A 17 -3.72 12.06 13.22
N PRO A 18 -3.60 12.05 14.57
CA PRO A 18 -4.54 11.32 15.44
C PRO A 18 -5.99 11.73 15.22
N GLU A 19 -6.25 13.00 14.95
CA GLU A 19 -7.59 13.50 14.69
C GLU A 19 -8.19 12.92 13.41
N PHE A 20 -7.36 12.70 12.40
CA PHE A 20 -7.78 12.02 11.17
C PHE A 20 -8.21 10.58 11.45
N LEU A 21 -7.44 9.83 12.23
CA LEU A 21 -7.78 8.46 12.62
C LEU A 21 -9.05 8.42 13.46
N GLN A 22 -9.22 9.33 14.42
CA GLN A 22 -10.44 9.45 15.20
C GLN A 22 -11.67 9.73 14.31
N MET A 23 -11.49 10.54 13.27
CA MET A 23 -12.56 10.77 12.29
C MET A 23 -12.86 9.50 11.48
N CYS A 24 -11.85 8.74 11.10
CA CYS A 24 -12.01 7.45 10.41
C CYS A 24 -12.77 6.44 11.28
N ASP A 25 -12.43 6.36 12.57
CA ASP A 25 -13.15 5.53 13.55
C ASP A 25 -14.64 5.93 13.62
N THR A 26 -14.91 7.20 13.72
CA THR A 26 -16.28 7.75 13.85
C THR A 26 -17.11 7.51 12.58
N LEU A 27 -16.50 7.69 11.41
CA LEU A 27 -17.18 7.57 10.12
C LEU A 27 -17.21 6.14 9.56
N GLY A 28 -16.53 5.20 10.21
CA GLY A 28 -16.48 3.81 9.78
C GLY A 28 -15.70 3.63 8.47
N PHE A 29 -14.55 4.29 8.32
CA PHE A 29 -13.56 3.96 7.31
C PHE A 29 -12.65 2.84 7.81
N VAL A 30 -12.16 2.00 6.89
CA VAL A 30 -11.00 1.16 7.14
C VAL A 30 -9.75 1.87 6.63
N VAL A 31 -8.64 1.74 7.35
CA VAL A 31 -7.42 2.52 7.11
C VAL A 31 -6.22 1.60 6.93
N ILE A 32 -5.40 1.91 5.92
CA ILE A 32 -4.01 1.47 5.85
C ILE A 32 -3.17 2.61 6.40
N ASP A 33 -2.52 2.38 7.53
CA ASP A 33 -1.59 3.35 8.13
C ASP A 33 -0.18 3.05 7.64
N GLU A 34 0.45 4.04 7.00
CA GLU A 34 1.72 3.86 6.30
C GLU A 34 2.84 4.65 6.96
N ALA A 35 3.95 3.96 7.23
CA ALA A 35 5.05 4.53 7.98
C ALA A 35 5.86 5.57 7.18
N PHE A 36 6.16 5.26 5.92
CA PHE A 36 6.95 6.12 5.02
C PHE A 36 6.85 5.63 3.57
N ASP A 37 7.25 6.47 2.62
CA ASP A 37 7.26 6.16 1.19
C ASP A 37 8.38 5.16 0.82
N LYS A 38 9.56 5.68 0.54
CA LYS A 38 10.74 4.89 0.15
C LYS A 38 11.58 4.51 1.39
N TRP A 39 12.45 3.50 1.22
CA TRP A 39 13.40 3.16 2.27
C TRP A 39 14.71 3.93 2.08
N ASN A 40 15.68 3.30 1.41
CA ASN A 40 17.01 3.89 1.19
C ASN A 40 17.06 4.71 -0.11
N SER A 41 15.98 5.43 -0.42
CA SER A 41 15.88 6.33 -1.56
C SER A 41 14.90 7.46 -1.27
N GLY A 42 14.87 8.48 -2.14
CA GLY A 42 14.04 9.66 -1.93
C GLY A 42 14.41 10.46 -0.68
N TYR A 43 13.45 11.18 -0.12
CA TYR A 43 13.69 12.09 1.02
C TYR A 43 13.99 11.37 2.34
N TYR A 44 13.60 10.11 2.47
CA TYR A 44 13.83 9.34 3.70
C TYR A 44 15.20 8.62 3.72
N ALA A 45 15.93 8.61 2.61
CA ALA A 45 17.18 7.84 2.47
C ALA A 45 18.23 8.16 3.55
N GLU A 46 18.38 9.43 3.92
CA GLU A 46 19.36 9.84 4.94
C GLU A 46 18.96 9.39 6.37
N PHE A 47 17.67 9.18 6.63
CA PHE A 47 17.13 8.79 7.93
C PHE A 47 16.92 7.28 8.05
N TYR A 48 16.75 6.58 6.92
CA TYR A 48 16.35 5.18 6.91
C TYR A 48 17.17 4.31 7.87
N HIS A 49 18.51 4.34 7.74
CA HIS A 49 19.38 3.44 8.52
C HIS A 49 19.35 3.69 10.03
N THR A 50 19.01 4.88 10.47
CA THR A 50 19.04 5.29 11.87
C THR A 50 17.66 5.33 12.52
N SER A 51 16.61 5.57 11.73
CA SER A 51 15.32 6.00 12.27
C SER A 51 14.15 5.03 12.01
N TRP A 52 14.20 4.17 10.97
CA TRP A 52 13.05 3.37 10.58
C TRP A 52 12.40 2.55 11.71
N ARG A 53 13.21 2.02 12.63
CA ARG A 53 12.68 1.26 13.78
C ARG A 53 11.91 2.15 14.75
N GLN A 54 12.45 3.34 15.00
CA GLN A 54 11.80 4.29 15.91
C GLN A 54 10.52 4.82 15.28
N ASP A 55 10.55 5.16 14.00
CA ASP A 55 9.39 5.73 13.28
C ASP A 55 8.24 4.72 13.19
N ILE A 56 8.52 3.45 12.83
CA ILE A 56 7.51 2.38 12.86
C ILE A 56 6.96 2.19 14.29
N LYS A 57 7.83 2.16 15.28
CA LYS A 57 7.42 2.00 16.68
C LYS A 57 6.52 3.14 17.13
N ASP A 58 6.87 4.37 16.82
CA ASP A 58 6.10 5.54 17.23
C ASP A 58 4.73 5.58 16.55
N MET A 59 4.65 5.27 15.25
CA MET A 59 3.40 5.09 14.53
C MET A 59 2.52 4.04 15.23
N ILE A 60 3.03 2.82 15.40
CA ILE A 60 2.23 1.71 15.96
C ILE A 60 1.78 1.99 17.39
N ILE A 61 2.67 2.48 18.25
CA ILE A 61 2.31 2.78 19.66
C ILE A 61 1.25 3.88 19.74
N ARG A 62 1.37 4.89 18.90
CA ARG A 62 0.39 5.98 18.84
C ARG A 62 -0.97 5.49 18.35
N ASP A 63 -0.99 4.67 17.29
CA ASP A 63 -2.18 4.47 16.48
C ASP A 63 -2.87 3.11 16.66
N ARG A 64 -2.22 2.11 17.25
CA ARG A 64 -2.75 0.73 17.37
C ARG A 64 -4.12 0.59 18.05
N ASN A 65 -4.57 1.59 18.80
CA ASN A 65 -5.86 1.57 19.47
C ASN A 65 -7.02 2.11 18.58
N HIS A 66 -6.73 2.55 17.36
CA HIS A 66 -7.76 2.96 16.41
C HIS A 66 -8.37 1.74 15.71
N PRO A 67 -9.69 1.47 15.91
CA PRO A 67 -10.34 0.33 15.27
C PRO A 67 -10.47 0.45 13.76
N SER A 68 -10.34 1.65 13.20
CA SER A 68 -10.31 1.88 11.75
C SER A 68 -9.09 1.28 11.07
N ILE A 69 -7.94 1.19 11.74
CA ILE A 69 -6.73 0.65 11.16
C ILE A 69 -6.86 -0.87 11.00
N VAL A 70 -6.72 -1.36 9.78
CA VAL A 70 -6.80 -2.79 9.44
C VAL A 70 -5.48 -3.35 8.89
N LEU A 71 -4.59 -2.49 8.39
CA LEU A 71 -3.29 -2.84 7.83
C LEU A 71 -2.23 -1.83 8.24
N TRP A 72 -1.03 -2.33 8.52
CA TRP A 72 0.18 -1.51 8.64
C TRP A 72 0.97 -1.57 7.34
N SER A 73 1.34 -0.44 6.78
CA SER A 73 2.18 -0.39 5.58
C SER A 73 3.60 0.03 5.94
N ILE A 74 4.56 -0.75 5.47
CA ILE A 74 5.99 -0.53 5.76
C ILE A 74 6.75 0.15 4.62
N GLY A 75 6.06 0.63 3.60
CA GLY A 75 6.67 1.40 2.51
C GLY A 75 5.91 1.32 1.20
N ASN A 76 6.35 2.14 0.27
CA ASN A 76 5.79 2.30 -1.05
C ASN A 76 6.88 2.35 -2.13
N GLU A 77 6.74 1.54 -3.17
CA GLU A 77 7.58 1.55 -4.37
C GLU A 77 9.10 1.63 -4.08
N VAL A 78 9.52 0.86 -3.10
CA VAL A 78 10.91 0.85 -2.65
C VAL A 78 11.84 0.29 -3.71
N GLN A 79 13.03 0.87 -3.88
CA GLN A 79 14.00 0.43 -4.89
C GLN A 79 14.55 -0.97 -4.61
N GLU A 80 14.61 -1.36 -3.35
CA GLU A 80 15.02 -2.69 -2.91
C GLU A 80 14.12 -3.82 -3.43
N ALA A 81 12.92 -3.50 -3.88
CA ALA A 81 11.99 -4.46 -4.47
C ALA A 81 12.51 -5.15 -5.75
N PHE A 82 13.54 -4.56 -6.37
CA PHE A 82 14.17 -5.09 -7.58
C PHE A 82 15.38 -5.99 -7.28
N ASP A 83 15.80 -6.10 -6.03
CA ASP A 83 17.00 -6.83 -5.60
C ASP A 83 16.66 -7.93 -4.60
N ASN A 84 16.66 -9.18 -5.07
CA ASN A 84 16.39 -10.34 -4.24
C ASN A 84 17.41 -10.56 -3.10
N SER A 85 18.59 -9.99 -3.22
CA SER A 85 19.61 -10.11 -2.16
C SER A 85 19.36 -9.18 -0.97
N VAL A 86 18.55 -8.13 -1.17
CA VAL A 86 18.33 -7.08 -0.16
C VAL A 86 16.84 -6.92 0.20
N GLY A 87 15.99 -6.77 -0.80
CA GLY A 87 14.58 -6.40 -0.60
C GLY A 87 13.79 -7.35 0.27
N PRO A 88 13.77 -8.67 -0.03
CA PRO A 88 13.02 -9.64 0.75
C PRO A 88 13.46 -9.69 2.22
N GLN A 89 14.75 -9.62 2.47
CA GLN A 89 15.29 -9.66 3.83
C GLN A 89 14.89 -8.40 4.62
N ARG A 90 14.98 -7.22 4.00
CA ARG A 90 14.57 -5.96 4.65
C ARG A 90 13.08 -5.95 4.95
N ALA A 91 12.26 -6.31 3.97
CA ALA A 91 10.80 -6.42 4.17
C ALA A 91 10.46 -7.36 5.33
N LYS A 92 11.11 -8.53 5.37
CA LYS A 92 10.92 -9.51 6.46
C LYS A 92 11.27 -8.94 7.82
N ILE A 93 12.43 -8.31 7.95
CA ILE A 93 12.88 -7.70 9.21
C ILE A 93 11.91 -6.62 9.69
N MET A 94 11.41 -5.80 8.79
CA MET A 94 10.46 -4.75 9.13
C MET A 94 9.09 -5.31 9.50
N GLN A 95 8.58 -6.29 8.75
CA GLN A 95 7.34 -6.98 9.10
C GLN A 95 7.42 -7.67 10.45
N ASP A 96 8.50 -8.42 10.72
CA ASP A 96 8.69 -9.09 12.00
C ASP A 96 8.70 -8.09 13.15
N PHE A 97 9.35 -6.93 12.95
CA PHE A 97 9.36 -5.86 13.94
C PHE A 97 7.97 -5.25 14.19
N VAL A 98 7.14 -5.10 13.15
CA VAL A 98 5.74 -4.69 13.33
C VAL A 98 4.98 -5.73 14.14
N HIS A 99 5.11 -7.01 13.81
CA HIS A 99 4.43 -8.10 14.53
C HIS A 99 4.89 -8.25 15.98
N GLU A 100 6.15 -7.92 16.32
CA GLU A 100 6.61 -7.86 17.70
C GLU A 100 5.90 -6.76 18.51
N LEU A 101 5.56 -5.64 17.87
CA LEU A 101 4.88 -4.51 18.51
C LEU A 101 3.37 -4.65 18.53
N GLU A 102 2.80 -5.22 17.47
CA GLU A 102 1.36 -5.38 17.29
C GLU A 102 1.05 -6.59 16.38
N PRO A 103 0.77 -7.76 16.94
CA PRO A 103 0.59 -9.00 16.19
C PRO A 103 -0.83 -9.22 15.64
N THR A 104 -1.77 -8.30 15.88
CA THR A 104 -3.19 -8.55 15.58
C THR A 104 -3.60 -8.10 14.18
N ARG A 105 -2.79 -7.29 13.52
CA ARG A 105 -3.07 -6.76 12.18
C ARG A 105 -1.98 -7.15 11.20
N PRO A 106 -2.36 -7.48 9.95
CA PRO A 106 -1.39 -7.82 8.92
C PRO A 106 -0.57 -6.60 8.45
N VAL A 107 0.59 -6.91 7.86
CA VAL A 107 1.52 -5.94 7.29
C VAL A 107 1.47 -5.99 5.78
N CYS A 108 1.44 -4.83 5.14
CA CYS A 108 1.52 -4.71 3.68
C CYS A 108 2.71 -3.86 3.23
N LEU A 109 2.99 -3.98 1.95
CA LEU A 109 3.96 -3.18 1.23
C LEU A 109 3.43 -2.94 -0.19
N ALA A 110 3.50 -1.71 -0.67
CA ALA A 110 3.04 -1.35 -2.02
C ALA A 110 4.18 -1.49 -3.04
N GLY A 111 3.98 -2.34 -4.04
CA GLY A 111 4.95 -2.61 -5.09
C GLY A 111 4.64 -1.92 -6.41
N GLN A 112 5.71 -1.48 -7.09
CA GLN A 112 5.68 -0.91 -8.44
C GLN A 112 6.09 -1.93 -9.50
N GLN A 113 5.96 -1.55 -10.78
CA GLN A 113 6.38 -2.38 -11.91
C GLN A 113 7.82 -2.88 -11.73
N GLY A 114 7.99 -4.20 -11.82
CA GLY A 114 9.31 -4.85 -11.79
C GLY A 114 9.75 -5.43 -10.43
N PHE A 115 8.95 -5.29 -9.37
CA PHE A 115 9.30 -5.98 -8.11
C PHE A 115 9.43 -7.50 -8.33
N THR A 116 10.34 -8.15 -7.59
CA THR A 116 10.63 -9.58 -7.77
C THR A 116 9.54 -10.46 -7.12
N ASP A 117 9.45 -11.72 -7.56
CA ASP A 117 8.47 -12.66 -7.01
C ASP A 117 8.73 -12.97 -5.53
N GLU A 118 9.99 -13.07 -5.15
CA GLU A 118 10.43 -13.28 -3.76
C GLU A 118 10.01 -12.10 -2.89
N PHE A 119 10.24 -10.86 -3.37
CA PHE A 119 9.82 -9.67 -2.65
C PHE A 119 8.30 -9.63 -2.44
N GLY A 120 7.55 -9.91 -3.50
CA GLY A 120 6.08 -9.94 -3.45
C GLY A 120 5.48 -11.05 -2.60
N SER A 121 6.31 -11.96 -2.05
CA SER A 121 5.86 -13.09 -1.21
C SER A 121 6.26 -12.95 0.26
N VAL A 122 6.82 -11.80 0.67
CA VAL A 122 7.33 -11.62 2.03
C VAL A 122 6.27 -11.11 2.99
N THR A 123 5.54 -10.08 2.60
CA THR A 123 4.56 -9.44 3.49
C THR A 123 3.23 -10.21 3.51
N ASP A 124 2.49 -10.07 4.60
CA ASP A 124 1.18 -10.71 4.76
C ASP A 124 0.22 -10.33 3.63
N VAL A 125 0.29 -9.08 3.18
CA VAL A 125 -0.48 -8.55 2.06
C VAL A 125 0.44 -7.85 1.08
N MET A 126 0.37 -8.21 -0.19
CA MET A 126 1.11 -7.52 -1.25
C MET A 126 0.22 -6.50 -1.95
N GLY A 127 0.67 -5.24 -1.91
CA GLY A 127 0.06 -4.13 -2.64
C GLY A 127 0.58 -4.01 -4.08
N TYR A 128 -0.30 -3.68 -4.99
CA TYR A 128 0.00 -3.52 -6.42
C TYR A 128 -0.38 -2.09 -6.85
N ASN A 129 0.63 -1.30 -7.26
CA ASN A 129 0.41 0.05 -7.77
C ASN A 129 0.32 0.01 -9.29
N TYR A 130 -0.86 0.29 -9.85
CA TYR A 130 -1.12 0.33 -11.31
C TYR A 130 -0.74 -0.97 -12.06
N LEU A 131 -0.88 -2.13 -11.41
CA LEU A 131 -0.39 -3.43 -11.89
C LEU A 131 -1.50 -4.48 -12.01
N GLU A 132 -2.69 -4.11 -12.41
CA GLU A 132 -3.87 -4.98 -12.43
C GLU A 132 -3.63 -6.25 -13.27
N ASN A 133 -3.00 -6.12 -14.45
CA ASN A 133 -2.68 -7.26 -15.30
C ASN A 133 -1.68 -8.22 -14.64
N ARG A 134 -0.68 -7.68 -13.95
CA ARG A 134 0.29 -8.47 -13.21
C ARG A 134 -0.39 -9.19 -12.05
N LEU A 135 -1.28 -8.53 -11.34
CA LEU A 135 -2.01 -9.09 -10.21
C LEU A 135 -2.77 -10.37 -10.61
N ILE A 136 -3.45 -10.37 -11.77
CA ILE A 136 -4.13 -11.55 -12.31
C ILE A 136 -3.13 -12.67 -12.66
N ALA A 137 -2.00 -12.32 -13.25
CA ALA A 137 -0.96 -13.30 -13.59
C ALA A 137 -0.31 -13.89 -12.33
N ASP A 138 -0.04 -13.04 -11.34
CA ASP A 138 0.55 -13.46 -10.06
C ASP A 138 -0.40 -14.33 -9.25
N HIS A 139 -1.71 -14.06 -9.23
CA HIS A 139 -2.67 -14.94 -8.57
C HIS A 139 -2.65 -16.38 -9.09
N LYS A 140 -2.48 -16.55 -10.41
CA LYS A 140 -2.35 -17.90 -11.00
C LYS A 140 -1.08 -18.63 -10.58
N ARG A 141 0.01 -17.88 -10.33
CA ARG A 141 1.31 -18.42 -9.94
C ARG A 141 1.44 -18.58 -8.42
N PHE A 142 0.82 -17.69 -7.66
CA PHE A 142 0.88 -17.58 -6.20
C PHE A 142 -0.53 -17.46 -5.61
N PRO A 143 -1.33 -18.53 -5.66
CA PRO A 143 -2.75 -18.48 -5.26
C PRO A 143 -2.95 -18.14 -3.77
N GLU A 144 -1.95 -18.39 -2.93
CA GLU A 144 -1.98 -18.08 -1.49
C GLU A 144 -1.61 -16.63 -1.17
N ARG A 145 -1.12 -15.87 -2.15
CA ARG A 145 -0.73 -14.47 -1.93
C ARG A 145 -1.99 -13.62 -1.74
N VAL A 146 -2.10 -12.96 -0.60
CA VAL A 146 -3.14 -11.95 -0.38
C VAL A 146 -2.77 -10.68 -1.12
N MET A 147 -3.68 -10.19 -1.95
CA MET A 147 -3.42 -9.12 -2.90
C MET A 147 -4.38 -7.95 -2.72
N LEU A 148 -3.84 -6.74 -2.90
CA LEU A 148 -4.57 -5.49 -2.79
C LEU A 148 -4.09 -4.54 -3.88
N VAL A 149 -4.98 -3.78 -4.51
CA VAL A 149 -4.59 -2.67 -5.40
C VAL A 149 -4.39 -1.43 -4.52
N THR A 150 -3.13 -1.08 -4.27
CA THR A 150 -2.77 0.01 -3.35
C THR A 150 -2.77 1.37 -4.01
N GLU A 151 -2.61 1.42 -5.34
CA GLU A 151 -2.82 2.62 -6.15
C GLU A 151 -3.41 2.24 -7.52
N ALA A 152 -4.49 2.92 -7.90
CA ALA A 152 -5.11 2.80 -9.20
C ALA A 152 -5.55 4.17 -9.71
N PHE A 153 -5.49 4.41 -11.01
CA PHE A 153 -6.12 5.61 -11.59
C PHE A 153 -7.66 5.49 -11.54
N PRO A 154 -8.38 6.62 -11.47
CA PRO A 154 -9.84 6.60 -11.55
C PRO A 154 -10.34 6.00 -12.86
N PHE A 155 -9.63 6.28 -13.94
CA PHE A 155 -9.85 5.74 -15.29
C PHE A 155 -8.53 5.52 -15.98
N TYR A 156 -8.44 4.46 -16.76
CA TYR A 156 -7.45 4.31 -17.79
C TYR A 156 -8.06 4.81 -19.12
N SER A 157 -8.10 6.11 -19.31
CA SER A 157 -8.41 6.70 -20.60
C SER A 157 -7.12 7.17 -21.25
N GLY A 158 -7.07 7.24 -22.57
CA GLY A 158 -5.89 7.63 -23.35
C GLY A 158 -5.34 9.05 -23.07
N MET A 159 -5.53 9.57 -21.87
CA MET A 159 -5.03 10.89 -21.45
C MET A 159 -3.51 10.95 -21.32
N ARG A 160 -2.81 9.83 -21.26
CA ARG A 160 -1.36 9.77 -21.37
C ARG A 160 -0.98 9.04 -22.64
N GLN A 161 -0.60 9.77 -23.66
CA GLN A 161 -0.20 9.24 -24.99
C GLN A 161 0.90 8.19 -24.98
N ASN A 162 1.58 7.99 -23.84
CA ASN A 162 2.66 7.02 -23.67
C ASN A 162 2.30 5.93 -22.65
N ASP A 163 1.08 5.88 -22.16
CA ASP A 163 0.68 4.81 -21.27
C ASP A 163 0.33 3.58 -22.12
N VAL A 164 1.16 2.55 -22.01
CA VAL A 164 1.04 1.28 -22.76
C VAL A 164 -0.21 0.49 -22.35
N ARG A 165 -1.04 1.06 -21.49
CA ARG A 165 -2.28 0.45 -21.03
C ARG A 165 -3.41 0.80 -21.97
N ASP A 166 -3.78 -0.15 -22.83
CA ASP A 166 -4.93 -0.09 -23.74
C ASP A 166 -6.30 -0.11 -23.01
N TYR A 167 -6.40 0.61 -21.90
CA TYR A 167 -7.62 0.68 -21.11
C TYR A 167 -8.45 1.91 -21.46
N VAL A 168 -8.83 2.00 -22.71
CA VAL A 168 -9.80 3.03 -23.12
C VAL A 168 -11.12 2.69 -22.42
N ASP A 169 -11.63 3.64 -21.64
CA ASP A 169 -12.92 3.54 -20.93
C ASP A 169 -13.04 2.41 -19.88
N TYR A 170 -11.94 1.96 -19.28
CA TYR A 170 -11.95 0.95 -18.25
C TYR A 170 -11.78 1.55 -16.85
N ALA A 171 -12.75 1.30 -15.98
CA ALA A 171 -12.63 1.65 -14.57
C ALA A 171 -11.86 0.54 -13.82
N PRO A 172 -10.74 0.85 -13.11
CA PRO A 172 -9.98 -0.14 -12.35
C PRO A 172 -10.81 -0.92 -11.33
N TRP A 173 -11.88 -0.33 -10.83
CA TRP A 173 -12.84 -1.00 -9.95
C TRP A 173 -13.42 -2.29 -10.55
N ASN A 174 -13.57 -2.39 -11.88
CA ASN A 174 -14.05 -3.61 -12.51
C ASN A 174 -13.12 -4.80 -12.26
N PHE A 175 -11.80 -4.59 -12.15
CA PHE A 175 -10.87 -5.65 -11.77
C PHE A 175 -11.17 -6.22 -10.39
N VAL A 176 -11.42 -5.34 -9.44
CA VAL A 176 -11.74 -5.75 -8.06
C VAL A 176 -13.09 -6.48 -8.01
N LYS A 177 -14.10 -5.87 -8.64
CA LYS A 177 -15.46 -6.42 -8.68
C LYS A 177 -15.54 -7.80 -9.33
N ASP A 178 -14.75 -8.03 -10.38
CA ASP A 178 -14.81 -9.24 -11.18
C ASP A 178 -13.81 -10.33 -10.71
N ASN A 179 -13.03 -10.07 -9.64
CA ASN A 179 -12.01 -10.98 -9.13
C ASN A 179 -12.01 -11.03 -7.59
N ASP A 180 -12.68 -12.01 -7.03
CA ASP A 180 -12.90 -12.18 -5.58
C ASP A 180 -11.62 -12.35 -4.75
N PHE A 181 -10.49 -12.65 -5.40
CA PHE A 181 -9.19 -12.77 -4.73
C PHE A 181 -8.50 -11.41 -4.49
N ILE A 182 -9.06 -10.30 -4.98
CA ILE A 182 -8.54 -8.95 -4.75
C ILE A 182 -9.29 -8.33 -3.57
N ALA A 183 -8.58 -8.03 -2.49
CA ALA A 183 -9.20 -7.54 -1.25
C ALA A 183 -9.81 -6.12 -1.40
N GLY A 184 -9.37 -5.33 -2.37
CA GLY A 184 -9.89 -3.98 -2.62
C GLY A 184 -8.97 -3.14 -3.51
N SER A 185 -9.37 -1.89 -3.74
CA SER A 185 -8.60 -0.92 -4.55
C SER A 185 -8.64 0.47 -3.94
N PHE A 186 -7.50 1.14 -3.96
CA PHE A 186 -7.34 2.53 -3.55
C PHE A 186 -7.05 3.40 -4.76
N LEU A 187 -7.87 4.42 -4.94
CA LEU A 187 -7.67 5.37 -6.03
C LEU A 187 -6.55 6.35 -5.71
N TRP A 188 -5.69 6.60 -6.66
CA TRP A 188 -4.68 7.65 -6.57
C TRP A 188 -5.10 8.87 -7.44
N ALA A 189 -5.47 9.97 -6.80
CA ALA A 189 -5.59 10.09 -5.35
C ALA A 189 -7.01 10.53 -4.98
N GLY A 190 -7.42 10.28 -3.74
CA GLY A 190 -8.76 10.63 -3.27
C GLY A 190 -9.00 12.14 -3.10
N VAL A 191 -7.93 12.94 -3.02
CA VAL A 191 -7.93 14.41 -2.96
C VAL A 191 -6.85 14.90 -3.90
N ASP A 192 -7.16 15.92 -4.68
CA ASP A 192 -6.21 16.52 -5.61
C ASP A 192 -5.11 17.31 -4.88
N TYR A 193 -3.96 17.46 -5.51
CA TYR A 193 -2.86 18.25 -4.97
C TYR A 193 -3.24 19.73 -5.04
N ILE A 194 -3.04 20.45 -3.95
CA ILE A 194 -3.38 21.87 -3.84
C ILE A 194 -2.10 22.69 -3.77
N GLY A 195 -1.97 23.68 -4.65
CA GLY A 195 -0.90 24.67 -4.59
C GLY A 195 0.39 24.27 -5.30
N GLU A 196 0.31 23.37 -6.24
CA GLU A 196 1.41 22.99 -7.12
C GLU A 196 1.23 23.54 -8.54
#